data_7fdfdcae6dbeda66feee9707c9415d5c
#
_entry.id   7fdfdcae6dbeda66feee9707c9415d5c
#
_cell.length_a   1.000
_cell.length_b   1.000
_cell.length_c   1.000
_cell.angle_alpha   90.00
_cell.angle_beta   90.00
_cell.angle_gamma   90.00
#
_symmetry.space_group_name_H-M   'P 1'
#
loop_
_entity.id
_entity.type
_entity.pdbx_description
1 polymer ?
#
loop_
_entity_poly.entity_id
_entity_poly.type
_entity_poly.pdbx_seq_one_letter_code
_entity_poly.pdbx_strand_id
1 'polypeptide(L)'
;RKKHSDNHSLTFKANDPNYMLMGTDGGIYESFDDSASWKFVGNLPLTQFYKLAVDDAEPFYNVYGGTQDNNTQGGPSRTFEYGGISNSHWYVVLGGDGHQPATEPGNPNIIYAQSQQGYINRIDMTNRESVSIRPHEGIDEPYERFNWDSPILVSYHDPKRLYFGTQRVWRSENRGDSWTAVSGDLTKDEERLALPIMGRVQSFDNAWDVYAMSTYNTITSLSESRIDENILYAGTDDGIIQYTKDGGQNWAKMTVDKLPDTPSSAFVNDIKADLHDTETAYVLLDNHKFGDYKPYMFKTTNGGKKWVSITDGLPDGTIVWRIVQDHINPKLLFLGTEYGVYISLNQGDNWHKFSNGLPTIPVRDLAVQKRENDLVLATFGRSFYILDDYSPLRNMTEENLSNDGVVFEPRKALQYNQVFGGTSSDGGQTYYASNPQYGANITYYVKDAPESMKSKRKKSERAKKDADIPFPGWDALDKENAEQKNQVILVVKNKAGQIVSKIP
;
A
#
# COMPACT_ATOMS: atom_id res chain seq x y z
N ARG A 1 -12.96 29.79 -0.34
CA ARG A 1 -11.68 29.67 -1.05
C ARG A 1 -11.98 29.31 -2.51
N LYS A 2 -11.28 29.92 -3.46
CA LYS A 2 -11.48 29.65 -4.89
C LYS A 2 -10.66 28.43 -5.39
N LYS A 3 -9.63 28.01 -4.64
CA LYS A 3 -8.76 26.87 -4.91
C LYS A 3 -8.08 26.39 -3.63
N HIS A 4 -7.40 25.24 -3.68
CA HIS A 4 -6.56 24.75 -2.58
C HIS A 4 -5.42 25.73 -2.26
N SER A 5 -4.98 25.77 -0.99
CA SER A 5 -3.75 26.45 -0.57
C SER A 5 -2.51 25.70 -1.10
N ASP A 6 -1.33 26.06 -0.63
CA ASP A 6 -0.07 25.36 -0.91
C ASP A 6 0.20 25.14 -2.39
N ASN A 7 0.59 26.24 -3.04
CA ASN A 7 0.82 26.28 -4.48
C ASN A 7 2.29 25.97 -4.78
N HIS A 8 2.54 25.05 -5.69
CA HIS A 8 3.88 24.57 -6.02
C HIS A 8 4.36 24.99 -7.41
N SER A 9 3.44 25.14 -8.35
CA SER A 9 3.79 25.53 -9.71
C SER A 9 2.73 26.42 -10.33
N LEU A 10 3.16 27.39 -11.15
CA LEU A 10 2.31 28.23 -11.96
C LEU A 10 2.87 28.27 -13.38
N THR A 11 2.05 27.93 -14.35
CA THR A 11 2.41 27.94 -15.76
C THR A 11 1.45 28.80 -16.54
N PHE A 12 2.00 29.68 -17.40
CA PHE A 12 1.24 30.53 -18.30
C PHE A 12 1.27 29.96 -19.72
N LYS A 13 0.20 30.12 -20.45
CA LYS A 13 0.18 29.81 -21.87
C LYS A 13 0.89 30.91 -22.66
N ALA A 14 1.84 30.56 -23.52
CA ALA A 14 2.74 31.52 -24.18
C ALA A 14 2.02 32.62 -24.98
N ASN A 15 0.87 32.31 -25.61
CA ASN A 15 0.14 33.24 -26.48
C ASN A 15 -1.20 33.70 -25.88
N ASP A 16 -1.44 33.42 -24.59
CA ASP A 16 -2.68 33.78 -23.91
C ASP A 16 -2.39 33.98 -22.40
N PRO A 17 -2.07 35.23 -21.99
CA PRO A 17 -1.70 35.52 -20.62
C PRO A 17 -2.85 35.34 -19.61
N ASN A 18 -4.10 35.28 -20.06
CA ASN A 18 -5.25 35.05 -19.20
C ASN A 18 -5.39 33.55 -18.81
N TYR A 19 -4.75 32.66 -19.59
CA TYR A 19 -4.77 31.22 -19.30
C TYR A 19 -3.59 30.79 -18.43
N MET A 20 -3.89 30.17 -17.29
CA MET A 20 -2.91 29.68 -16.34
C MET A 20 -3.28 28.27 -15.85
N LEU A 21 -2.25 27.51 -15.55
CA LEU A 21 -2.34 26.26 -14.79
C LEU A 21 -1.63 26.42 -13.45
N MET A 22 -2.27 25.97 -12.37
CA MET A 22 -1.73 25.97 -11.01
C MET A 22 -1.69 24.55 -10.46
N GLY A 23 -0.50 24.08 -10.09
CA GLY A 23 -0.31 22.87 -9.33
C GLY A 23 -0.32 23.16 -7.84
N THR A 24 -1.10 22.42 -7.07
CA THR A 24 -1.26 22.56 -5.62
C THR A 24 -1.26 21.18 -4.97
N ASP A 25 -1.18 21.13 -3.63
CA ASP A 25 -1.34 19.87 -2.88
C ASP A 25 -2.72 19.23 -3.07
N GLY A 26 -3.73 20.01 -3.45
CA GLY A 26 -5.07 19.52 -3.78
C GLY A 26 -5.28 19.13 -5.24
N GLY A 27 -4.25 19.23 -6.10
CA GLY A 27 -4.33 18.89 -7.52
C GLY A 27 -4.14 20.09 -8.45
N ILE A 28 -4.65 19.99 -9.67
CA ILE A 28 -4.47 20.98 -10.73
C ILE A 28 -5.70 21.87 -10.86
N TYR A 29 -5.46 23.16 -11.01
CA TYR A 29 -6.49 24.18 -11.27
C TYR A 29 -6.16 24.94 -12.55
N GLU A 30 -7.21 25.31 -13.31
CA GLU A 30 -7.16 26.14 -14.51
C GLU A 30 -7.81 27.50 -14.26
N SER A 31 -7.20 28.57 -14.76
CA SER A 31 -7.84 29.87 -14.89
C SER A 31 -7.83 30.32 -16.35
N PHE A 32 -8.92 30.94 -16.79
CA PHE A 32 -9.11 31.50 -18.14
C PHE A 32 -9.29 33.02 -18.12
N ASP A 33 -9.19 33.63 -16.93
CA ASP A 33 -9.58 35.04 -16.68
C ASP A 33 -8.57 35.75 -15.77
N ASP A 34 -7.28 35.52 -16.00
CA ASP A 34 -6.19 36.16 -15.25
C ASP A 34 -6.33 35.95 -13.73
N SER A 35 -6.56 34.71 -13.31
CA SER A 35 -6.73 34.31 -11.91
C SER A 35 -7.98 34.81 -11.18
N ALA A 36 -8.92 35.46 -11.87
CA ALA A 36 -10.16 35.93 -11.25
C ALA A 36 -11.04 34.75 -10.77
N SER A 37 -11.04 33.64 -11.51
CA SER A 37 -11.66 32.39 -11.13
C SER A 37 -10.75 31.19 -11.41
N TRP A 38 -11.01 30.07 -10.70
CA TRP A 38 -10.26 28.83 -10.81
C TRP A 38 -11.20 27.65 -10.93
N LYS A 39 -10.94 26.79 -11.92
CA LYS A 39 -11.64 25.54 -12.17
C LYS A 39 -10.75 24.36 -11.75
N PHE A 40 -11.23 23.49 -10.90
CA PHE A 40 -10.53 22.25 -10.53
C PHE A 40 -10.57 21.22 -11.66
N VAL A 41 -9.45 20.56 -11.93
CA VAL A 41 -9.34 19.47 -12.91
C VAL A 41 -9.62 18.15 -12.19
N GLY A 42 -10.89 17.76 -12.11
CA GLY A 42 -11.38 16.65 -11.28
C GLY A 42 -11.36 15.26 -11.94
N ASN A 43 -10.77 15.11 -13.14
CA ASN A 43 -10.77 13.85 -13.91
C ASN A 43 -9.41 13.14 -13.94
N LEU A 44 -8.48 13.53 -13.08
CA LEU A 44 -7.17 12.91 -12.98
C LEU A 44 -7.13 11.98 -11.76
N PRO A 45 -6.68 10.72 -11.94
CA PRO A 45 -6.50 9.79 -10.83
C PRO A 45 -5.17 10.06 -10.09
N LEU A 46 -5.09 11.22 -9.45
CA LEU A 46 -3.88 11.70 -8.77
C LEU A 46 -4.16 11.84 -7.29
N THR A 47 -3.64 10.93 -6.48
CA THR A 47 -3.69 11.01 -5.01
C THR A 47 -2.46 10.34 -4.43
N GLN A 48 -1.85 10.99 -3.42
CA GLN A 48 -0.70 10.48 -2.69
C GLN A 48 -1.19 9.86 -1.38
N PHE A 49 -1.34 8.54 -1.34
CA PHE A 49 -1.69 7.84 -0.12
C PHE A 49 -0.45 7.43 0.67
N TYR A 50 -0.46 7.69 1.99
CA TYR A 50 0.58 7.26 2.92
C TYR A 50 0.36 5.83 3.37
N LYS A 51 -0.80 5.56 3.95
CA LYS A 51 -1.20 4.28 4.53
C LYS A 51 -2.62 3.95 4.12
N LEU A 52 -2.96 2.66 4.19
CA LEU A 52 -4.30 2.20 3.87
C LEU A 52 -4.84 1.20 4.90
N ALA A 53 -6.16 1.06 4.92
CA ALA A 53 -6.87 -0.03 5.57
C ALA A 53 -8.01 -0.52 4.67
N VAL A 54 -8.44 -1.74 4.89
CA VAL A 54 -9.61 -2.33 4.23
C VAL A 54 -10.56 -2.87 5.30
N ASP A 55 -11.86 -2.77 5.07
CA ASP A 55 -12.87 -3.32 5.97
C ASP A 55 -13.44 -4.66 5.48
N ASP A 56 -14.43 -5.17 6.21
CA ASP A 56 -15.14 -6.41 5.90
C ASP A 56 -16.61 -6.16 5.46
N ALA A 57 -16.93 -4.94 4.98
CA ALA A 57 -18.28 -4.61 4.52
C ALA A 57 -18.77 -5.55 3.42
N GLU A 58 -20.06 -5.83 3.43
CA GLU A 58 -20.72 -6.67 2.44
C GLU A 58 -21.76 -5.87 1.63
N PRO A 59 -21.96 -6.19 0.34
CA PRO A 59 -21.27 -7.22 -0.43
C PRO A 59 -19.89 -6.80 -0.91
N PHE A 60 -19.54 -5.53 -0.88
CA PHE A 60 -18.26 -4.97 -1.30
C PHE A 60 -17.61 -4.28 -0.10
N TYR A 61 -16.32 -4.55 0.09
CA TYR A 61 -15.55 -3.91 1.14
C TYR A 61 -15.17 -2.46 0.75
N ASN A 62 -14.82 -1.66 1.75
CA ASN A 62 -14.30 -0.32 1.53
C ASN A 62 -12.78 -0.28 1.73
N VAL A 63 -12.17 0.69 1.06
CA VAL A 63 -10.76 1.06 1.17
C VAL A 63 -10.67 2.43 1.82
N TYR A 64 -9.78 2.57 2.78
CA TYR A 64 -9.51 3.82 3.49
C TYR A 64 -8.05 4.20 3.31
N GLY A 65 -7.77 5.48 3.16
CA GLY A 65 -6.39 5.95 3.06
C GLY A 65 -6.21 7.38 3.51
N GLY A 66 -5.08 7.62 4.16
CA GLY A 66 -4.67 8.94 4.60
C GLY A 66 -3.84 9.64 3.54
N THR A 67 -4.08 10.93 3.40
CA THR A 67 -3.35 11.84 2.51
C THR A 67 -2.98 13.09 3.27
N GLN A 68 -1.75 13.54 3.16
CA GLN A 68 -1.38 14.85 3.70
C GLN A 68 -2.19 15.93 2.98
N ASP A 69 -2.60 16.99 3.71
CA ASP A 69 -3.39 18.13 3.25
C ASP A 69 -4.80 17.84 2.71
N ASN A 70 -5.12 16.56 2.43
CA ASN A 70 -6.37 16.15 1.78
C ASN A 70 -7.16 15.11 2.57
N ASN A 71 -7.01 15.06 3.89
CA ASN A 71 -7.79 14.27 4.85
C ASN A 71 -7.53 12.74 4.77
N THR A 72 -8.17 11.99 5.65
CA THR A 72 -8.37 10.55 5.49
C THR A 72 -9.67 10.34 4.71
N GLN A 73 -9.58 9.57 3.63
CA GLN A 73 -10.69 9.30 2.72
C GLN A 73 -11.08 7.82 2.74
N GLY A 74 -12.35 7.54 2.47
CA GLY A 74 -12.89 6.20 2.31
C GLY A 74 -13.73 6.08 1.05
N GLY A 75 -13.74 4.91 0.46
CA GLY A 75 -14.55 4.60 -0.72
C GLY A 75 -14.67 3.11 -0.96
N PRO A 76 -15.63 2.66 -1.78
CA PRO A 76 -15.87 1.24 -2.03
C PRO A 76 -14.82 0.63 -2.97
N SER A 77 -14.52 -0.66 -2.77
CA SER A 77 -13.70 -1.44 -3.71
C SER A 77 -14.42 -1.76 -5.03
N ARG A 78 -15.75 -1.72 -5.00
CA ARG A 78 -16.64 -2.00 -6.12
C ARG A 78 -18.00 -1.35 -5.88
N THR A 79 -18.76 -1.05 -6.94
CA THR A 79 -20.10 -0.50 -6.87
C THR A 79 -21.10 -1.35 -7.65
N PHE A 80 -22.39 -1.13 -7.41
CA PHE A 80 -23.45 -1.71 -8.24
C PHE A 80 -23.58 -0.99 -9.60
N GLU A 81 -22.96 0.16 -9.76
CA GLU A 81 -23.06 0.94 -10.99
C GLU A 81 -22.24 0.31 -12.11
N TYR A 82 -22.83 0.19 -13.30
CA TYR A 82 -22.14 -0.33 -14.48
C TYR A 82 -20.90 0.51 -14.85
N GLY A 83 -20.97 1.82 -14.64
CA GLY A 83 -19.85 2.75 -14.88
C GLY A 83 -18.68 2.62 -13.90
N GLY A 84 -18.87 1.93 -12.78
CA GLY A 84 -17.84 1.75 -11.77
C GLY A 84 -17.83 2.80 -10.66
N ILE A 85 -16.65 3.11 -10.12
CA ILE A 85 -16.46 3.98 -8.98
C ILE A 85 -16.15 5.40 -9.47
N SER A 86 -16.95 6.37 -9.05
CA SER A 86 -16.75 7.81 -9.32
C SER A 86 -16.37 8.58 -8.06
N ASN A 87 -16.02 9.85 -8.22
CA ASN A 87 -15.72 10.73 -7.08
C ASN A 87 -16.87 10.86 -6.08
N SER A 88 -18.12 10.66 -6.51
CA SER A 88 -19.31 10.71 -5.63
C SER A 88 -19.39 9.57 -4.62
N HIS A 89 -18.63 8.48 -4.83
CA HIS A 89 -18.58 7.34 -3.90
C HIS A 89 -17.55 7.53 -2.79
N TRP A 90 -16.69 8.55 -2.92
CA TRP A 90 -15.66 8.87 -1.93
C TRP A 90 -16.18 9.84 -0.88
N TYR A 91 -15.74 9.68 0.34
CA TYR A 91 -16.10 10.53 1.47
C TYR A 91 -14.93 10.76 2.40
N VAL A 92 -14.93 11.91 3.08
CA VAL A 92 -13.97 12.23 4.12
C VAL A 92 -14.34 11.46 5.39
N VAL A 93 -13.37 10.76 5.96
CA VAL A 93 -13.47 10.03 7.23
C VAL A 93 -13.06 10.92 8.39
N LEU A 94 -11.89 11.56 8.26
CA LEU A 94 -11.34 12.49 9.26
C LEU A 94 -10.60 13.61 8.55
N GLY A 95 -10.77 14.85 9.03
CA GLY A 95 -10.06 16.04 8.53
C GLY A 95 -8.62 16.13 9.02
N GLY A 96 -7.81 16.97 8.36
CA GLY A 96 -6.39 17.20 8.65
C GLY A 96 -5.46 16.45 7.72
N ASP A 97 -4.17 16.33 8.08
CA ASP A 97 -3.20 15.54 7.35
C ASP A 97 -3.42 14.07 7.66
N GLY A 98 -4.12 13.38 6.77
CA GLY A 98 -4.47 11.98 6.97
C GLY A 98 -3.25 11.06 6.88
N HIS A 99 -3.16 10.10 7.79
CA HIS A 99 -2.08 9.10 7.82
C HIS A 99 -2.63 7.68 7.86
N GLN A 100 -2.30 6.91 8.89
CA GLN A 100 -2.71 5.51 8.97
C GLN A 100 -4.16 5.37 9.46
N PRO A 101 -5.09 4.90 8.62
CA PRO A 101 -6.37 4.40 9.09
C PRO A 101 -6.22 2.97 9.62
N ALA A 102 -7.20 2.53 10.41
CA ALA A 102 -7.37 1.13 10.79
C ALA A 102 -8.86 0.79 10.88
N THR A 103 -9.19 -0.48 10.66
CA THR A 103 -10.56 -0.99 10.68
C THR A 103 -10.71 -2.05 11.75
N GLU A 104 -11.88 -2.15 12.35
CA GLU A 104 -12.17 -3.20 13.32
C GLU A 104 -12.54 -4.50 12.57
N PRO A 105 -11.80 -5.60 12.75
CA PRO A 105 -12.11 -6.87 12.11
C PRO A 105 -13.53 -7.36 12.41
N GLY A 106 -14.28 -7.70 11.36
CA GLY A 106 -15.66 -8.17 11.45
C GLY A 106 -16.70 -7.08 11.76
N ASN A 107 -16.29 -5.82 11.88
CA ASN A 107 -17.20 -4.70 12.14
C ASN A 107 -16.86 -3.50 11.23
N PRO A 108 -17.42 -3.40 10.03
CA PRO A 108 -17.11 -2.34 9.09
C PRO A 108 -17.63 -0.96 9.51
N ASN A 109 -18.39 -0.88 10.61
CA ASN A 109 -18.93 0.37 11.09
C ASN A 109 -17.98 1.16 12.00
N ILE A 110 -16.89 0.56 12.47
CA ILE A 110 -15.92 1.23 13.32
C ILE A 110 -14.61 1.41 12.57
N ILE A 111 -14.24 2.67 12.40
CA ILE A 111 -12.99 3.07 11.74
C ILE A 111 -12.16 3.89 12.73
N TYR A 112 -10.87 3.63 12.74
CA TYR A 112 -9.89 4.46 13.40
C TYR A 112 -9.16 5.26 12.33
N ALA A 113 -9.09 6.57 12.49
CA ALA A 113 -8.35 7.43 11.59
C ALA A 113 -7.56 8.46 12.40
N GLN A 114 -6.40 8.83 11.89
CA GLN A 114 -5.58 9.84 12.54
C GLN A 114 -5.21 10.95 11.57
N SER A 115 -5.04 12.13 12.12
CA SER A 115 -4.31 13.22 11.51
C SER A 115 -2.89 13.29 12.11
N GLN A 116 -2.10 14.27 11.67
CA GLN A 116 -0.71 14.45 12.08
C GLN A 116 -0.50 14.41 13.61
N GLN A 117 0.67 13.96 14.02
CA GLN A 117 1.12 13.99 15.44
C GLN A 117 0.19 13.21 16.39
N GLY A 118 -0.37 12.10 15.93
CA GLY A 118 -1.14 11.19 16.78
C GLY A 118 -2.53 11.67 17.18
N TYR A 119 -3.11 12.66 16.48
CA TYR A 119 -4.51 13.02 16.67
C TYR A 119 -5.41 11.95 16.09
N ILE A 120 -5.68 10.92 16.88
CA ILE A 120 -6.46 9.74 16.49
C ILE A 120 -7.90 9.83 16.99
N ASN A 121 -8.84 9.45 16.10
CA ASN A 121 -10.26 9.37 16.38
C ASN A 121 -10.81 7.97 16.08
N ARG A 122 -11.78 7.54 16.87
CA ARG A 122 -12.69 6.45 16.54
C ARG A 122 -13.94 7.05 15.89
N ILE A 123 -14.33 6.52 14.73
CA ILE A 123 -15.48 6.99 13.95
C ILE A 123 -16.50 5.86 13.83
N ASP A 124 -17.75 6.12 14.21
CA ASP A 124 -18.89 5.24 13.95
C ASP A 124 -19.51 5.63 12.60
N MET A 125 -19.38 4.76 11.62
CA MET A 125 -19.83 4.99 10.25
C MET A 125 -21.35 4.97 10.11
N THR A 126 -22.09 4.48 11.11
CA THR A 126 -23.56 4.42 11.08
C THR A 126 -24.19 5.79 11.30
N ASN A 127 -23.57 6.63 12.11
CA ASN A 127 -24.07 7.96 12.48
C ASN A 127 -23.06 9.09 12.25
N ARG A 128 -21.80 8.74 11.85
CA ARG A 128 -20.68 9.66 11.65
C ARG A 128 -20.19 10.35 12.94
N GLU A 129 -20.50 9.77 14.09
CA GLU A 129 -19.93 10.22 15.36
C GLU A 129 -18.43 9.97 15.40
N SER A 130 -17.67 10.98 15.80
CA SER A 130 -16.22 10.94 15.88
C SER A 130 -15.76 11.33 17.28
N VAL A 131 -15.06 10.43 17.95
CA VAL A 131 -14.57 10.60 19.31
C VAL A 131 -13.04 10.57 19.30
N SER A 132 -12.40 11.61 19.87
CA SER A 132 -10.96 11.63 20.05
C SER A 132 -10.56 10.59 21.10
N ILE A 133 -9.63 9.73 20.76
CA ILE A 133 -9.16 8.62 21.60
C ILE A 133 -7.64 8.67 21.82
N ARG A 134 -7.00 9.81 21.59
CA ARG A 134 -5.56 9.99 21.73
C ARG A 134 -5.11 9.66 23.16
N PRO A 135 -4.10 8.78 23.38
CA PRO A 135 -3.51 8.60 24.68
C PRO A 135 -2.77 9.87 25.13
N HIS A 136 -2.71 10.07 26.44
CA HIS A 136 -2.02 11.19 27.06
C HIS A 136 -1.16 10.71 28.22
N GLU A 137 -0.08 11.42 28.46
CA GLU A 137 0.75 11.25 29.65
C GLU A 137 -0.06 11.52 30.93
N GLY A 138 0.31 10.83 31.99
CA GLY A 138 -0.19 11.11 33.34
C GLY A 138 0.42 12.39 33.94
N ILE A 139 -0.14 12.84 35.06
CA ILE A 139 0.45 13.93 35.83
C ILE A 139 1.84 13.46 36.30
N ASP A 140 2.85 14.32 36.14
CA ASP A 140 4.26 14.05 36.45
C ASP A 140 4.95 12.99 35.55
N GLU A 141 4.33 12.58 34.46
CA GLU A 141 4.97 11.74 33.44
C GLU A 141 5.65 12.58 32.34
N PRO A 142 6.68 12.05 31.65
CA PRO A 142 7.27 12.72 30.49
C PRO A 142 6.25 12.95 29.39
N TYR A 143 6.42 14.04 28.65
CA TYR A 143 5.60 14.39 27.49
C TYR A 143 5.62 13.29 26.44
N GLU A 144 4.45 12.95 25.86
CA GLU A 144 4.33 11.97 24.79
C GLU A 144 4.82 12.52 23.46
N ARG A 145 5.80 11.80 22.86
CA ARG A 145 6.34 12.11 21.54
C ARG A 145 5.60 11.30 20.50
N PHE A 146 4.82 11.98 19.67
CA PHE A 146 4.08 11.37 18.56
C PHE A 146 4.83 11.58 17.25
N ASN A 147 5.03 10.52 16.48
CA ASN A 147 5.47 10.67 15.11
C ASN A 147 4.43 11.44 14.30
N TRP A 148 4.85 12.04 13.19
CA TRP A 148 3.90 12.62 12.24
C TRP A 148 2.87 11.58 11.78
N ASP A 149 3.33 10.35 11.52
CA ASP A 149 2.56 9.17 11.16
C ASP A 149 2.70 8.09 12.27
N SER A 150 2.11 8.32 13.43
CA SER A 150 2.15 7.39 14.57
C SER A 150 1.45 6.07 14.20
N PRO A 151 2.04 4.90 14.46
CA PRO A 151 1.44 3.63 14.09
C PRO A 151 0.27 3.26 15.01
N ILE A 152 -0.84 2.83 14.39
CA ILE A 152 -1.97 2.20 15.06
C ILE A 152 -2.08 0.73 14.63
N LEU A 153 -2.42 -0.15 15.57
CA LEU A 153 -2.67 -1.56 15.34
C LEU A 153 -3.96 -1.97 16.06
N VAL A 154 -4.88 -2.62 15.34
CA VAL A 154 -6.02 -3.34 15.92
C VAL A 154 -5.60 -4.78 16.13
N SER A 155 -5.80 -5.32 17.33
CA SER A 155 -5.39 -6.67 17.68
C SER A 155 -6.09 -7.74 16.85
N TYR A 156 -5.35 -8.78 16.50
CA TYR A 156 -5.92 -9.98 15.88
C TYR A 156 -6.69 -10.86 16.87
N HIS A 157 -6.43 -10.72 18.18
CA HIS A 157 -6.99 -11.56 19.23
C HIS A 157 -8.26 -10.97 19.85
N ASP A 158 -8.34 -9.64 19.91
CA ASP A 158 -9.53 -8.91 20.35
C ASP A 158 -9.74 -7.66 19.47
N PRO A 159 -10.80 -7.59 18.66
CA PRO A 159 -11.06 -6.44 17.79
C PRO A 159 -11.24 -5.10 18.51
N LYS A 160 -11.50 -5.12 19.82
CA LYS A 160 -11.61 -3.91 20.66
C LYS A 160 -10.27 -3.46 21.22
N ARG A 161 -9.26 -4.33 21.17
CA ARG A 161 -7.91 -4.01 21.64
C ARG A 161 -7.15 -3.22 20.56
N LEU A 162 -6.58 -2.12 21.00
CA LEU A 162 -5.75 -1.26 20.16
C LEU A 162 -4.34 -1.16 20.76
N TYR A 163 -3.36 -1.03 19.87
CA TYR A 163 -2.03 -0.56 20.23
C TYR A 163 -1.74 0.72 19.47
N PHE A 164 -1.06 1.66 20.12
CA PHE A 164 -0.67 2.94 19.53
C PHE A 164 0.77 3.29 19.94
N GLY A 165 1.57 3.76 18.96
CA GLY A 165 2.98 4.05 19.18
C GLY A 165 3.25 5.54 19.37
N THR A 166 3.94 5.86 20.47
CA THR A 166 4.60 7.13 20.75
C THR A 166 6.10 6.87 20.88
N GLN A 167 6.82 7.32 21.93
CA GLN A 167 8.09 6.74 22.33
C GLN A 167 7.88 5.41 23.08
N ARG A 168 6.65 5.16 23.54
CA ARG A 168 6.24 3.92 24.23
C ARG A 168 5.02 3.30 23.54
N VAL A 169 4.73 2.06 23.83
CA VAL A 169 3.55 1.36 23.32
C VAL A 169 2.39 1.54 24.29
N TRP A 170 1.31 2.12 23.81
CA TRP A 170 0.04 2.21 24.49
C TRP A 170 -0.88 1.07 24.08
N ARG A 171 -1.63 0.50 25.03
CA ARG A 171 -2.65 -0.53 24.82
C ARG A 171 -3.99 -0.09 25.41
N SER A 172 -5.05 -0.26 24.63
CA SER A 172 -6.43 -0.10 25.03
C SER A 172 -7.18 -1.41 24.87
N GLU A 173 -8.04 -1.77 25.84
CA GLU A 173 -8.91 -2.95 25.77
C GLU A 173 -10.36 -2.58 25.40
N ASN A 174 -10.65 -1.30 25.15
CA ASN A 174 -11.99 -0.76 24.99
C ASN A 174 -12.11 0.28 23.87
N ARG A 175 -11.50 0.02 22.72
CA ARG A 175 -11.56 0.89 21.54
C ARG A 175 -11.01 2.30 21.75
N GLY A 176 -10.06 2.47 22.66
CA GLY A 176 -9.42 3.74 22.95
C GLY A 176 -10.11 4.60 24.01
N ASP A 177 -11.16 4.10 24.69
CA ASP A 177 -11.80 4.85 25.78
C ASP A 177 -10.88 4.99 27.01
N SER A 178 -9.93 4.06 27.18
CA SER A 178 -8.84 4.18 28.14
C SER A 178 -7.58 3.50 27.62
N TRP A 179 -6.43 3.96 28.10
CA TRP A 179 -5.12 3.48 27.66
C TRP A 179 -4.22 3.13 28.85
N THR A 180 -3.37 2.14 28.65
CA THR A 180 -2.31 1.74 29.57
C THR A 180 -1.01 1.62 28.79
N ALA A 181 0.07 2.27 29.25
CA ALA A 181 1.39 2.06 28.69
C ALA A 181 1.89 0.65 29.04
N VAL A 182 2.24 -0.12 28.00
CA VAL A 182 2.78 -1.49 28.13
C VAL A 182 4.27 -1.56 27.85
N SER A 183 4.93 -0.40 27.80
CA SER A 183 6.39 -0.29 27.74
C SER A 183 6.87 0.99 28.43
N GLY A 184 8.15 1.07 28.73
CA GLY A 184 8.86 2.33 28.91
C GLY A 184 9.19 2.97 27.57
N ASP A 185 10.11 3.94 27.56
CA ASP A 185 10.66 4.52 26.33
C ASP A 185 11.47 3.45 25.57
N LEU A 186 11.04 3.16 24.33
CA LEU A 186 11.64 2.13 23.48
C LEU A 186 12.65 2.70 22.46
N THR A 187 12.91 4.01 22.51
CA THR A 187 13.76 4.74 21.59
C THR A 187 15.20 4.90 22.12
N LYS A 188 16.02 5.70 21.45
CA LYS A 188 17.32 6.13 21.97
C LYS A 188 17.20 7.28 22.96
N ASP A 189 16.10 8.03 22.93
CA ASP A 189 15.83 9.23 23.72
C ASP A 189 16.95 10.29 23.60
N GLU A 190 17.41 10.52 22.38
CA GLU A 190 18.45 11.51 22.09
C GLU A 190 17.85 12.92 22.16
N GLU A 191 18.61 13.87 22.77
CA GLU A 191 18.20 15.27 22.77
C GLU A 191 18.17 15.84 21.34
N ARG A 192 16.97 16.12 20.86
CA ARG A 192 16.73 16.55 19.47
C ARG A 192 17.52 17.79 19.08
N LEU A 193 17.65 18.76 20.00
CA LEU A 193 18.34 20.02 19.76
C LEU A 193 19.86 19.87 19.72
N ALA A 194 20.39 18.77 20.22
CA ALA A 194 21.80 18.42 20.13
C ALA A 194 22.17 17.67 18.85
N LEU A 195 21.18 17.26 18.06
CA LEU A 195 21.41 16.53 16.82
C LEU A 195 21.70 17.50 15.65
N PRO A 196 22.59 17.09 14.71
CA PRO A 196 22.87 17.92 13.55
C PRO A 196 21.68 17.97 12.58
N ILE A 197 21.39 19.16 12.06
CA ILE A 197 20.43 19.41 11.01
C ILE A 197 21.18 20.11 9.87
N MET A 198 21.04 19.64 8.65
CA MET A 198 21.80 20.15 7.49
C MET A 198 23.32 20.11 7.70
N GLY A 199 23.78 19.02 8.33
CA GLY A 199 25.21 18.75 8.53
C GLY A 199 25.88 19.46 9.72
N ARG A 200 25.12 20.19 10.56
CA ARG A 200 25.65 20.84 11.77
C ARG A 200 24.58 20.99 12.86
N VAL A 201 25.01 21.09 14.11
CA VAL A 201 24.13 21.47 15.22
C VAL A 201 23.73 22.93 15.05
N GLN A 202 22.44 23.22 15.04
CA GLN A 202 21.86 24.54 14.82
C GLN A 202 21.76 25.34 16.11
N SER A 203 21.66 26.68 15.99
CA SER A 203 21.31 27.53 17.11
C SER A 203 19.88 27.26 17.56
N PHE A 204 19.64 27.29 18.87
CA PHE A 204 18.29 27.24 19.43
C PHE A 204 17.38 28.38 18.92
N ASP A 205 17.96 29.54 18.59
CA ASP A 205 17.23 30.68 18.03
C ASP A 205 16.89 30.53 16.55
N ASN A 206 17.30 29.43 15.90
CA ASN A 206 16.93 29.12 14.53
C ASN A 206 15.50 28.53 14.49
N ALA A 207 14.50 29.41 14.39
CA ALA A 207 13.09 29.06 14.56
C ALA A 207 12.55 28.03 13.58
N TRP A 208 13.08 27.94 12.38
CA TRP A 208 12.58 27.01 11.36
C TRP A 208 12.84 25.56 11.70
N ASP A 209 14.02 25.25 12.25
CA ASP A 209 14.46 23.88 12.47
C ASP A 209 13.75 23.23 13.65
N VAL A 210 13.30 24.06 14.61
CA VAL A 210 12.58 23.58 15.81
C VAL A 210 11.10 23.33 15.52
N TYR A 211 10.48 24.14 14.67
CA TYR A 211 9.03 24.12 14.44
C TYR A 211 8.60 23.41 13.15
N ALA A 212 9.49 23.28 12.19
CA ALA A 212 9.16 22.75 10.87
C ALA A 212 9.31 21.22 10.74
N MET A 213 9.77 20.53 11.77
CA MET A 213 10.09 19.10 11.68
C MET A 213 9.22 18.25 12.60
N SER A 214 8.91 17.04 12.13
CA SER A 214 8.23 16.05 12.97
C SER A 214 9.06 15.68 14.20
N THR A 215 8.38 15.24 15.23
CA THR A 215 8.98 14.74 16.46
C THR A 215 9.88 13.54 16.16
N TYR A 216 11.06 13.50 16.77
CA TYR A 216 12.05 12.42 16.64
C TYR A 216 12.10 11.57 17.92
N ASN A 217 12.75 10.40 17.89
CA ASN A 217 12.74 9.37 18.92
C ASN A 217 11.31 8.85 19.14
N THR A 218 10.71 8.30 18.10
CA THR A 218 9.33 7.81 18.11
C THR A 218 9.22 6.43 17.47
N ILE A 219 8.20 5.69 17.87
CA ILE A 219 7.84 4.43 17.22
C ILE A 219 7.17 4.73 15.87
N THR A 220 7.62 4.04 14.83
CA THR A 220 7.16 4.20 13.45
C THR A 220 6.46 2.98 12.89
N SER A 221 6.64 1.81 13.54
CA SER A 221 5.97 0.58 13.16
C SER A 221 5.71 -0.31 14.37
N LEU A 222 4.52 -0.92 14.38
CA LEU A 222 4.07 -1.89 15.38
C LEU A 222 3.54 -3.16 14.70
N SER A 223 3.77 -4.30 15.34
CA SER A 223 3.20 -5.57 14.91
C SER A 223 2.90 -6.47 16.08
N GLU A 224 1.73 -7.12 16.08
CA GLU A 224 1.34 -8.18 16.98
C GLU A 224 1.41 -9.53 16.25
N SER A 225 1.89 -10.57 16.92
CA SER A 225 1.79 -11.92 16.37
C SER A 225 0.32 -12.36 16.29
N ARG A 226 -0.08 -12.92 15.16
CA ARG A 226 -1.43 -13.46 14.98
C ARG A 226 -1.66 -14.76 15.77
N ILE A 227 -0.57 -15.41 16.21
CA ILE A 227 -0.60 -16.73 16.88
C ILE A 227 -0.57 -16.57 18.39
N ASP A 228 0.19 -15.60 18.91
CA ASP A 228 0.38 -15.37 20.34
C ASP A 228 0.27 -13.86 20.63
N GLU A 229 -0.76 -13.47 21.38
CA GLU A 229 -1.03 -12.08 21.76
C GLU A 229 0.04 -11.42 22.63
N ASN A 230 0.93 -12.23 23.23
CA ASN A 230 2.02 -11.73 24.06
C ASN A 230 3.24 -11.30 23.24
N ILE A 231 3.28 -11.63 21.94
CA ILE A 231 4.41 -11.29 21.08
C ILE A 231 4.11 -10.00 20.30
N LEU A 232 4.87 -8.95 20.63
CA LEU A 232 4.80 -7.66 19.96
C LEU A 232 6.18 -7.25 19.46
N TYR A 233 6.19 -6.49 18.36
CA TYR A 233 7.38 -5.87 17.78
C TYR A 233 7.15 -4.38 17.62
N ALA A 234 8.19 -3.59 17.85
CA ALA A 234 8.22 -2.14 17.63
C ALA A 234 9.49 -1.74 16.90
N GLY A 235 9.36 -0.84 15.92
CA GLY A 235 10.46 -0.21 15.22
C GLY A 235 10.40 1.31 15.35
N THR A 236 11.56 1.99 15.37
CA THR A 236 11.64 3.43 15.64
C THR A 236 12.34 4.20 14.52
N ASP A 237 12.12 5.52 14.47
CA ASP A 237 12.76 6.44 13.54
C ASP A 237 14.25 6.66 13.81
N ASP A 238 14.70 6.38 15.03
CA ASP A 238 16.08 6.48 15.46
C ASP A 238 16.86 5.15 15.37
N GLY A 239 16.28 4.14 14.72
CA GLY A 239 16.96 2.89 14.38
C GLY A 239 17.03 1.88 15.53
N ILE A 240 15.95 1.72 16.30
CA ILE A 240 15.80 0.67 17.30
C ILE A 240 14.74 -0.32 16.85
N ILE A 241 15.03 -1.60 17.04
CA ILE A 241 14.09 -2.70 16.94
C ILE A 241 13.90 -3.28 18.35
N GLN A 242 12.67 -3.38 18.78
CA GLN A 242 12.33 -3.99 20.06
C GLN A 242 11.25 -5.05 19.92
N TYR A 243 11.30 -6.07 20.76
CA TYR A 243 10.28 -7.09 20.81
C TYR A 243 10.03 -7.58 22.23
N THR A 244 8.82 -8.04 22.47
CA THR A 244 8.41 -8.67 23.72
C THR A 244 7.75 -10.03 23.43
N LYS A 245 7.81 -10.95 24.42
CA LYS A 245 7.13 -12.25 24.39
C LYS A 245 6.24 -12.46 25.62
N ASP A 246 5.99 -11.40 26.38
CA ASP A 246 5.22 -11.44 27.63
C ASP A 246 4.21 -10.28 27.72
N GLY A 247 3.69 -9.82 26.59
CA GLY A 247 2.66 -8.79 26.53
C GLY A 247 3.15 -7.39 26.90
N GLY A 248 4.47 -7.15 26.81
CA GLY A 248 5.07 -5.85 27.08
C GLY A 248 5.68 -5.68 28.47
N GLN A 249 5.73 -6.75 29.28
CA GLN A 249 6.37 -6.68 30.62
C GLN A 249 7.89 -6.52 30.51
N ASN A 250 8.51 -7.19 29.54
CA ASN A 250 9.93 -7.08 29.21
C ASN A 250 10.13 -6.89 27.72
N TRP A 251 11.02 -5.96 27.35
CA TRP A 251 11.36 -5.66 25.98
C TRP A 251 12.84 -5.93 25.69
N ALA A 252 13.11 -6.71 24.65
CA ALA A 252 14.46 -6.95 24.16
C ALA A 252 14.79 -5.93 23.08
N LYS A 253 15.92 -5.24 23.23
CA LYS A 253 16.39 -4.13 22.37
C LYS A 253 17.50 -4.56 21.44
N MET A 254 17.43 -4.16 20.18
CA MET A 254 18.49 -4.26 19.20
C MET A 254 18.57 -2.95 18.38
N THR A 255 19.80 -2.48 18.11
CA THR A 255 20.04 -1.37 17.20
C THR A 255 20.21 -1.88 15.77
N VAL A 256 19.77 -1.09 14.78
CA VAL A 256 19.79 -1.50 13.36
C VAL A 256 21.21 -1.72 12.80
N ASP A 257 22.22 -1.12 13.38
CA ASP A 257 23.65 -1.36 13.04
C ASP A 257 24.16 -2.77 13.37
N LYS A 258 23.38 -3.57 14.10
CA LYS A 258 23.63 -5.00 14.31
C LYS A 258 23.15 -5.88 13.17
N LEU A 259 22.35 -5.32 12.27
CA LEU A 259 21.93 -5.98 11.05
C LEU A 259 23.07 -5.93 10.01
N PRO A 260 23.21 -6.95 9.14
CA PRO A 260 24.27 -6.98 8.13
C PRO A 260 24.28 -5.72 7.26
N ASP A 261 25.46 -5.07 7.13
CA ASP A 261 25.71 -3.92 6.25
C ASP A 261 24.73 -2.75 6.39
N THR A 262 24.17 -2.54 7.58
CA THR A 262 23.14 -1.54 7.85
C THR A 262 23.71 -0.31 8.56
N PRO A 263 23.49 0.91 8.04
CA PRO A 263 23.87 2.15 8.72
C PRO A 263 23.10 2.36 10.03
N SER A 264 23.76 2.93 11.04
CA SER A 264 23.13 3.26 12.33
C SER A 264 22.07 4.36 12.24
N SER A 265 22.02 5.07 11.12
CA SER A 265 21.03 6.12 10.80
C SER A 265 19.78 5.57 10.10
N ALA A 266 19.71 4.26 9.82
CA ALA A 266 18.60 3.69 9.11
C ALA A 266 17.31 3.73 9.97
N PHE A 267 16.24 4.16 9.33
CA PHE A 267 14.89 4.31 9.87
C PHE A 267 14.10 3.00 9.70
N VAL A 268 13.34 2.59 10.70
CA VAL A 268 12.47 1.40 10.58
C VAL A 268 11.16 1.77 9.91
N ASN A 269 11.01 1.42 8.62
CA ASN A 269 9.77 1.67 7.87
C ASN A 269 8.66 0.72 8.27
N ASP A 270 9.01 -0.57 8.42
CA ASP A 270 8.02 -1.60 8.71
C ASP A 270 8.62 -2.75 9.51
N ILE A 271 7.86 -3.26 10.45
CA ILE A 271 8.16 -4.50 11.17
C ILE A 271 6.91 -5.37 11.19
N LYS A 272 7.05 -6.65 10.85
CA LYS A 272 5.93 -7.60 10.77
C LYS A 272 6.28 -8.91 11.43
N ALA A 273 5.46 -9.33 12.39
CA ALA A 273 5.42 -10.72 12.83
C ALA A 273 4.88 -11.59 11.67
N ASP A 274 5.48 -12.76 11.48
CA ASP A 274 4.96 -13.75 10.52
C ASP A 274 3.57 -14.22 10.96
N LEU A 275 2.67 -14.43 9.98
CA LEU A 275 1.28 -14.82 10.27
C LEU A 275 1.14 -16.30 10.65
N HIS A 276 2.17 -17.12 10.42
CA HIS A 276 2.13 -18.58 10.52
C HIS A 276 3.17 -19.16 11.48
N ASP A 277 4.15 -18.36 11.94
CA ASP A 277 5.23 -18.80 12.82
C ASP A 277 5.60 -17.70 13.83
N THR A 278 5.58 -18.03 15.12
CA THR A 278 5.86 -17.11 16.23
C THR A 278 7.33 -16.68 16.32
N GLU A 279 8.26 -17.47 15.78
CA GLU A 279 9.69 -17.18 15.81
C GLU A 279 10.17 -16.39 14.59
N THR A 280 9.31 -16.22 13.60
CA THR A 280 9.62 -15.51 12.37
C THR A 280 9.06 -14.07 12.37
N ALA A 281 9.88 -13.13 11.94
CA ALA A 281 9.49 -11.72 11.72
C ALA A 281 10.33 -11.10 10.61
N TYR A 282 9.82 -10.01 10.05
CA TYR A 282 10.43 -9.23 8.96
C TYR A 282 10.65 -7.79 9.41
N VAL A 283 11.74 -7.16 8.98
CA VAL A 283 11.98 -5.73 9.20
C VAL A 283 12.48 -5.09 7.91
N LEU A 284 11.90 -3.93 7.59
CA LEU A 284 12.25 -3.10 6.45
C LEU A 284 12.76 -1.75 6.96
N LEU A 285 13.89 -1.32 6.39
CA LEU A 285 14.52 -0.07 6.75
C LEU A 285 14.79 0.77 5.52
N ASP A 286 14.95 2.05 5.71
CA ASP A 286 15.45 2.93 4.69
C ASP A 286 16.46 3.96 5.25
N ASN A 287 17.32 4.45 4.38
CA ASN A 287 18.33 5.44 4.73
C ASN A 287 18.43 6.56 3.67
N HIS A 288 17.35 6.76 2.89
CA HIS A 288 17.32 7.71 1.77
C HIS A 288 17.59 9.16 2.19
N LYS A 289 17.21 9.53 3.42
CA LYS A 289 17.48 10.87 3.98
C LYS A 289 18.98 11.19 4.08
N PHE A 290 19.81 10.16 4.04
CA PHE A 290 21.29 10.27 4.03
C PHE A 290 21.88 9.96 2.64
N GLY A 291 21.07 9.94 1.58
CA GLY A 291 21.51 9.67 0.21
C GLY A 291 21.82 8.21 -0.09
N ASP A 292 21.38 7.31 0.76
CA ASP A 292 21.55 5.86 0.61
C ASP A 292 20.20 5.21 0.26
N TYR A 293 20.09 4.70 -0.96
CA TYR A 293 18.86 4.17 -1.54
C TYR A 293 18.83 2.64 -1.65
N LYS A 294 19.76 1.94 -0.97
CA LYS A 294 19.81 0.48 -1.00
C LYS A 294 18.56 -0.14 -0.34
N PRO A 295 18.14 -1.32 -0.81
CA PRO A 295 17.12 -2.07 -0.10
C PRO A 295 17.67 -2.66 1.19
N TYR A 296 17.04 -2.37 2.31
CA TYR A 296 17.36 -2.95 3.62
C TYR A 296 16.15 -3.74 4.11
N MET A 297 16.25 -5.06 4.00
CA MET A 297 15.17 -5.95 4.42
C MET A 297 15.74 -7.24 5.02
N PHE A 298 15.24 -7.61 6.19
CA PHE A 298 15.77 -8.72 6.96
C PHE A 298 14.65 -9.61 7.50
N LYS A 299 14.95 -10.89 7.65
CA LYS A 299 14.10 -11.91 8.25
C LYS A 299 14.81 -12.54 9.44
N THR A 300 14.09 -12.76 10.52
CA THR A 300 14.48 -13.66 11.62
C THR A 300 13.59 -14.89 11.60
N THR A 301 14.13 -16.03 12.03
CA THR A 301 13.39 -17.30 12.22
C THR A 301 13.68 -17.90 13.61
N ASN A 302 14.17 -17.07 14.53
CA ASN A 302 14.54 -17.51 15.89
C ASN A 302 14.21 -16.44 16.95
N GLY A 303 13.09 -15.74 16.74
CA GLY A 303 12.55 -14.77 17.68
C GLY A 303 13.44 -13.54 17.88
N GLY A 304 14.00 -13.02 16.79
CA GLY A 304 14.79 -11.79 16.81
C GLY A 304 16.26 -11.95 17.23
N LYS A 305 16.74 -13.16 17.51
CA LYS A 305 18.12 -13.40 17.95
C LYS A 305 19.14 -13.28 16.80
N LYS A 306 18.75 -13.64 15.60
CA LYS A 306 19.56 -13.51 14.38
C LYS A 306 18.69 -13.08 13.21
N TRP A 307 19.21 -12.15 12.44
CA TRP A 307 18.57 -11.63 11.23
C TRP A 307 19.44 -11.92 10.00
N VAL A 308 18.79 -12.23 8.89
CA VAL A 308 19.43 -12.46 7.60
C VAL A 308 18.84 -11.53 6.57
N SER A 309 19.65 -10.99 5.67
CA SER A 309 19.15 -10.19 4.55
C SER A 309 18.33 -11.05 3.60
N ILE A 310 17.22 -10.49 3.12
CA ILE A 310 16.30 -11.13 2.16
C ILE A 310 16.03 -10.21 0.96
N THR A 311 17.04 -9.57 0.42
CA THR A 311 16.95 -8.59 -0.69
C THR A 311 17.26 -9.20 -2.06
N ASP A 312 17.47 -10.52 -2.15
CA ASP A 312 17.84 -11.17 -3.42
C ASP A 312 16.73 -11.00 -4.49
N GLY A 313 17.15 -10.58 -5.70
CA GLY A 313 16.23 -10.24 -6.80
C GLY A 313 15.71 -8.79 -6.78
N LEU A 314 16.04 -7.97 -5.78
CA LEU A 314 15.76 -6.54 -5.80
C LEU A 314 16.91 -5.78 -6.46
N PRO A 315 16.64 -4.84 -7.39
CA PRO A 315 17.67 -3.97 -7.94
C PRO A 315 18.27 -3.04 -6.88
N ASP A 316 19.55 -2.69 -7.06
CA ASP A 316 20.17 -1.61 -6.30
C ASP A 316 19.37 -0.30 -6.46
N GLY A 317 19.33 0.51 -5.41
CA GLY A 317 18.58 1.76 -5.39
C GLY A 317 17.07 1.59 -5.23
N THR A 318 16.61 0.43 -4.76
CA THR A 318 15.20 0.16 -4.51
C THR A 318 14.86 0.34 -3.03
N ILE A 319 14.27 1.46 -2.65
CA ILE A 319 13.74 1.65 -1.30
C ILE A 319 12.55 0.71 -1.09
N VAL A 320 12.53 0.03 0.06
CA VAL A 320 11.46 -0.88 0.48
C VAL A 320 10.57 -0.22 1.52
N TRP A 321 9.25 -0.26 1.33
CA TRP A 321 8.30 0.47 2.17
C TRP A 321 7.49 -0.41 3.10
N ARG A 322 6.89 -1.47 2.56
CA ARG A 322 5.93 -2.30 3.28
C ARG A 322 5.98 -3.74 2.81
N ILE A 323 5.87 -4.69 3.75
CA ILE A 323 5.71 -6.11 3.44
C ILE A 323 4.37 -6.61 3.98
N VAL A 324 3.69 -7.44 3.20
CA VAL A 324 2.52 -8.18 3.66
C VAL A 324 2.63 -9.65 3.24
N GLN A 325 2.15 -10.53 4.12
CA GLN A 325 2.16 -11.97 3.91
C GLN A 325 0.75 -12.47 3.58
N ASP A 326 0.68 -13.46 2.71
CA ASP A 326 -0.59 -14.16 2.46
C ASP A 326 -1.07 -14.88 3.71
N HIS A 327 -2.37 -14.77 3.97
CA HIS A 327 -2.99 -15.33 5.16
C HIS A 327 -3.20 -16.85 5.13
N ILE A 328 -2.90 -17.51 3.99
CA ILE A 328 -3.04 -18.95 3.78
C ILE A 328 -1.69 -19.62 3.49
N ASN A 329 -0.91 -19.06 2.56
CA ASN A 329 0.38 -19.60 2.16
C ASN A 329 1.53 -18.81 2.78
N PRO A 330 2.26 -19.35 3.79
CA PRO A 330 3.35 -18.62 4.45
C PRO A 330 4.49 -18.21 3.50
N LYS A 331 4.62 -18.85 2.36
CA LYS A 331 5.70 -18.57 1.40
C LYS A 331 5.40 -17.39 0.48
N LEU A 332 4.13 -16.99 0.35
CA LEU A 332 3.71 -15.89 -0.52
C LEU A 332 3.78 -14.57 0.22
N LEU A 333 4.68 -13.70 -0.23
CA LEU A 333 4.86 -12.35 0.29
C LEU A 333 4.70 -11.32 -0.82
N PHE A 334 4.21 -10.14 -0.45
CA PHE A 334 4.11 -8.96 -1.31
C PHE A 334 4.92 -7.82 -0.70
N LEU A 335 5.67 -7.11 -1.52
CA LEU A 335 6.55 -6.03 -1.12
C LEU A 335 6.23 -4.76 -1.91
N GLY A 336 5.89 -3.69 -1.21
CA GLY A 336 5.77 -2.35 -1.76
C GLY A 336 7.13 -1.64 -1.76
N THR A 337 7.50 -1.09 -2.91
CA THR A 337 8.78 -0.41 -3.13
C THR A 337 8.59 0.95 -3.77
N GLU A 338 9.68 1.72 -3.90
CA GLU A 338 9.70 3.00 -4.64
C GLU A 338 9.31 2.84 -6.12
N TYR A 339 9.47 1.65 -6.71
CA TYR A 339 9.25 1.43 -8.14
C TYR A 339 8.18 0.37 -8.45
N GLY A 340 7.23 0.18 -7.54
CA GLY A 340 6.10 -0.75 -7.70
C GLY A 340 6.11 -1.91 -6.70
N VAL A 341 5.57 -3.05 -7.12
CA VAL A 341 5.36 -4.23 -6.28
C VAL A 341 6.30 -5.35 -6.70
N TYR A 342 6.81 -6.07 -5.72
CA TYR A 342 7.49 -7.35 -5.89
C TYR A 342 6.76 -8.45 -5.13
N ILE A 343 6.86 -9.68 -5.62
CA ILE A 343 6.32 -10.86 -4.97
C ILE A 343 7.44 -11.86 -4.68
N SER A 344 7.30 -12.59 -3.58
CA SER A 344 8.12 -13.76 -3.29
C SER A 344 7.21 -14.96 -3.12
N LEU A 345 7.60 -16.10 -3.72
CA LEU A 345 6.91 -17.38 -3.61
C LEU A 345 7.64 -18.35 -2.65
N ASN A 346 8.70 -17.87 -2.00
CA ASN A 346 9.58 -18.68 -1.16
C ASN A 346 9.97 -17.97 0.15
N GLN A 347 9.03 -17.22 0.73
CA GLN A 347 9.17 -16.54 2.03
C GLN A 347 10.33 -15.51 2.08
N GLY A 348 10.53 -14.79 0.96
CA GLY A 348 11.51 -13.72 0.86
C GLY A 348 12.90 -14.15 0.38
N ASP A 349 13.13 -15.43 0.10
CA ASP A 349 14.44 -15.88 -0.39
C ASP A 349 14.77 -15.34 -1.79
N ASN A 350 13.74 -14.99 -2.57
CA ASN A 350 13.90 -14.32 -3.87
C ASN A 350 12.66 -13.48 -4.20
N TRP A 351 12.88 -12.35 -4.90
CA TRP A 351 11.83 -11.39 -5.27
C TRP A 351 11.72 -11.23 -6.77
N HIS A 352 10.48 -11.20 -7.26
CA HIS A 352 10.12 -11.01 -8.66
C HIS A 352 9.27 -9.76 -8.83
N LYS A 353 9.61 -8.89 -9.78
CA LYS A 353 8.81 -7.70 -10.05
C LYS A 353 7.44 -8.09 -10.58
N PHE A 354 6.39 -7.54 -9.98
CA PHE A 354 5.01 -7.75 -10.36
C PHE A 354 4.42 -6.42 -10.88
N SER A 355 4.38 -6.24 -12.20
CA SER A 355 4.17 -4.93 -12.79
C SER A 355 3.10 -4.84 -13.89
N ASN A 356 2.46 -5.94 -14.29
CA ASN A 356 1.45 -5.89 -15.34
C ASN A 356 0.22 -5.09 -14.88
N GLY A 357 -0.13 -4.02 -15.63
CA GLY A 357 -1.22 -3.12 -15.28
C GLY A 357 -0.90 -2.06 -14.21
N LEU A 358 0.27 -2.13 -13.57
CA LEU A 358 0.72 -1.15 -12.57
C LEU A 358 1.79 -0.22 -13.19
N PRO A 359 1.64 1.11 -13.12
CA PRO A 359 2.70 2.02 -13.55
C PRO A 359 3.92 1.94 -12.62
N THR A 360 5.06 2.47 -13.06
CA THR A 360 6.21 2.68 -12.19
C THR A 360 5.87 3.83 -11.24
N ILE A 361 5.56 3.50 -10.00
CA ILE A 361 5.08 4.43 -8.97
C ILE A 361 5.46 3.88 -7.58
N PRO A 362 5.77 4.73 -6.59
CA PRO A 362 5.95 4.26 -5.23
C PRO A 362 4.67 3.62 -4.67
N VAL A 363 4.82 2.43 -4.10
CA VAL A 363 3.76 1.73 -3.36
C VAL A 363 4.11 1.78 -1.89
N ARG A 364 3.50 2.74 -1.19
CA ARG A 364 3.85 3.08 0.19
C ARG A 364 3.21 2.14 1.22
N ASP A 365 2.06 1.56 0.88
CA ASP A 365 1.39 0.61 1.75
C ASP A 365 0.63 -0.45 0.98
N LEU A 366 0.42 -1.59 1.62
CA LEU A 366 -0.25 -2.76 1.09
C LEU A 366 -1.19 -3.35 2.13
N ALA A 367 -2.36 -3.81 1.72
CA ALA A 367 -3.24 -4.61 2.55
C ALA A 367 -3.85 -5.78 1.77
N VAL A 368 -4.07 -6.89 2.47
CA VAL A 368 -4.80 -8.05 1.96
C VAL A 368 -6.22 -8.03 2.49
N GLN A 369 -7.19 -7.91 1.60
CA GLN A 369 -8.58 -8.20 1.95
C GLN A 369 -8.83 -9.71 1.88
N LYS A 370 -8.95 -10.34 3.05
CA LYS A 370 -8.84 -11.80 3.19
C LYS A 370 -10.01 -12.56 2.59
N ARG A 371 -11.25 -12.03 2.68
CA ARG A 371 -12.46 -12.67 2.14
C ARG A 371 -12.42 -12.75 0.62
N GLU A 372 -11.99 -11.69 -0.03
CA GLU A 372 -11.93 -11.60 -1.48
C GLU A 372 -10.61 -12.08 -2.07
N ASN A 373 -9.57 -12.28 -1.25
CA ASN A 373 -8.18 -12.50 -1.67
C ASN A 373 -7.68 -11.38 -2.59
N ASP A 374 -8.07 -10.15 -2.30
CA ASP A 374 -7.62 -8.99 -3.03
C ASP A 374 -6.37 -8.38 -2.38
N LEU A 375 -5.40 -7.96 -3.20
CA LEU A 375 -4.28 -7.16 -2.76
C LEU A 375 -4.53 -5.69 -3.11
N VAL A 376 -4.64 -4.85 -2.09
CA VAL A 376 -4.88 -3.41 -2.23
C VAL A 376 -3.57 -2.67 -2.05
N LEU A 377 -3.27 -1.76 -2.96
CA LEU A 377 -2.04 -0.97 -3.03
C LEU A 377 -2.35 0.51 -2.82
N ALA A 378 -1.70 1.15 -1.84
CA ALA A 378 -1.68 2.60 -1.70
C ALA A 378 -0.47 3.17 -2.45
N THR A 379 -0.71 3.89 -3.54
CA THR A 379 0.36 4.49 -4.32
C THR A 379 0.58 5.95 -3.94
N PHE A 380 1.80 6.41 -4.09
CA PHE A 380 2.15 7.79 -3.81
C PHE A 380 2.10 8.63 -5.09
N GLY A 381 0.85 8.93 -5.53
CA GLY A 381 0.60 9.80 -6.69
C GLY A 381 -0.36 9.26 -7.75
N ARG A 382 -0.83 8.01 -7.64
CA ARG A 382 -1.76 7.38 -8.61
C ARG A 382 -2.94 6.67 -7.93
N SER A 383 -3.35 7.14 -6.77
CA SER A 383 -4.49 6.61 -6.02
C SER A 383 -4.30 5.13 -5.60
N PHE A 384 -5.37 4.39 -5.42
CA PHE A 384 -5.33 2.96 -5.11
C PHE A 384 -5.33 2.11 -6.37
N TYR A 385 -4.66 0.94 -6.26
CA TYR A 385 -4.81 -0.17 -7.18
C TYR A 385 -5.26 -1.40 -6.42
N ILE A 386 -6.09 -2.22 -7.05
CA ILE A 386 -6.56 -3.48 -6.48
C ILE A 386 -6.23 -4.60 -7.47
N LEU A 387 -5.48 -5.60 -7.02
CA LEU A 387 -5.35 -6.87 -7.70
C LEU A 387 -6.44 -7.80 -7.18
N ASP A 388 -7.48 -7.96 -7.98
CA ASP A 388 -8.59 -8.85 -7.66
C ASP A 388 -8.14 -10.31 -7.69
N ASP A 389 -8.44 -11.04 -6.63
CA ASP A 389 -8.17 -12.47 -6.48
C ASP A 389 -6.75 -12.90 -6.84
N TYR A 390 -5.80 -12.60 -5.95
CA TYR A 390 -4.43 -13.06 -6.11
C TYR A 390 -4.24 -14.56 -5.74
N SER A 391 -5.29 -15.26 -5.32
CA SER A 391 -5.19 -16.66 -4.85
C SER A 391 -4.51 -17.63 -5.83
N PRO A 392 -4.55 -17.43 -7.17
CA PRO A 392 -3.76 -18.24 -8.11
C PRO A 392 -2.26 -18.26 -7.82
N LEU A 393 -1.70 -17.18 -7.25
CA LEU A 393 -0.27 -17.10 -6.91
C LEU A 393 0.14 -18.10 -5.83
N ARG A 394 -0.79 -18.54 -4.98
CA ARG A 394 -0.54 -19.59 -3.97
C ARG A 394 -0.15 -20.93 -4.59
N ASN A 395 -0.63 -21.17 -5.81
CA ASN A 395 -0.48 -22.41 -6.55
C ASN A 395 0.57 -22.32 -7.68
N MET A 396 1.32 -21.22 -7.75
CA MET A 396 2.45 -21.09 -8.69
C MET A 396 3.69 -21.80 -8.16
N THR A 397 3.58 -23.13 -8.05
CA THR A 397 4.66 -24.02 -7.64
C THR A 397 5.48 -24.48 -8.85
N GLU A 398 6.72 -24.93 -8.63
CA GLU A 398 7.54 -25.51 -9.71
C GLU A 398 6.81 -26.64 -10.43
N GLU A 399 6.09 -27.48 -9.69
CA GLU A 399 5.27 -28.57 -10.24
C GLU A 399 4.22 -28.03 -11.22
N ASN A 400 3.41 -27.06 -10.80
CA ASN A 400 2.36 -26.46 -11.64
C ASN A 400 2.94 -25.74 -12.85
N LEU A 401 4.05 -25.02 -12.68
CA LEU A 401 4.73 -24.32 -13.77
C LEU A 401 5.47 -25.24 -14.75
N SER A 402 5.70 -26.51 -14.38
CA SER A 402 6.27 -27.52 -15.27
C SER A 402 5.25 -28.10 -16.26
N ASN A 403 3.96 -28.02 -15.94
CA ASN A 403 2.87 -28.47 -16.79
C ASN A 403 2.66 -27.57 -18.02
N ASP A 404 2.14 -28.13 -19.10
CA ASP A 404 1.82 -27.38 -20.32
C ASP A 404 0.75 -26.28 -20.08
N GLY A 405 -0.16 -26.53 -19.15
CA GLY A 405 -1.18 -25.57 -18.72
C GLY A 405 -1.81 -25.97 -17.40
N VAL A 406 -2.21 -24.95 -16.63
CA VAL A 406 -2.92 -25.10 -15.35
C VAL A 406 -4.10 -24.14 -15.34
N VAL A 407 -5.26 -24.61 -14.91
CA VAL A 407 -6.43 -23.76 -14.60
C VAL A 407 -6.54 -23.70 -13.09
N PHE A 408 -6.54 -22.48 -12.56
CA PHE A 408 -6.70 -22.24 -11.13
C PHE A 408 -8.17 -22.23 -10.74
N GLU A 409 -8.47 -22.64 -9.51
CA GLU A 409 -9.83 -22.60 -8.98
C GLU A 409 -10.30 -21.15 -8.87
N PRO A 410 -11.43 -20.77 -9.53
CA PRO A 410 -11.95 -19.43 -9.42
C PRO A 410 -12.61 -19.20 -8.06
N ARG A 411 -12.48 -17.98 -7.53
CA ARG A 411 -13.23 -17.61 -6.33
C ARG A 411 -14.75 -17.60 -6.60
N LYS A 412 -15.53 -17.62 -5.53
CA LYS A 412 -16.99 -17.45 -5.60
C LYS A 412 -17.33 -16.11 -6.24
N ALA A 413 -18.03 -16.13 -7.37
CA ALA A 413 -18.53 -14.94 -8.03
C ALA A 413 -19.85 -14.49 -7.41
N LEU A 414 -20.00 -13.18 -7.20
CA LEU A 414 -21.23 -12.59 -6.73
C LEU A 414 -22.14 -12.29 -7.93
N GLN A 415 -23.41 -12.71 -7.80
CA GLN A 415 -24.46 -12.33 -8.75
C GLN A 415 -25.29 -11.19 -8.13
N TYR A 416 -25.33 -10.06 -8.83
CA TYR A 416 -26.09 -8.89 -8.42
C TYR A 416 -26.63 -8.14 -9.63
N ASN A 417 -27.65 -7.32 -9.43
CA ASN A 417 -28.20 -6.46 -10.47
C ASN A 417 -27.33 -5.21 -10.61
N GLN A 418 -26.75 -5.02 -11.79
CA GLN A 418 -26.04 -3.78 -12.10
C GLN A 418 -27.02 -2.65 -12.35
N VAL A 419 -26.73 -1.49 -11.80
CA VAL A 419 -27.50 -0.26 -11.98
C VAL A 419 -26.90 0.48 -13.18
N PHE A 420 -27.74 0.76 -14.18
CA PHE A 420 -27.37 1.58 -15.32
C PHE A 420 -27.72 3.05 -15.03
N GLY A 421 -26.72 3.89 -14.83
CA GLY A 421 -26.86 5.30 -14.52
C GLY A 421 -25.48 5.91 -14.17
N GLY A 422 -25.40 7.24 -14.04
CA GLY A 422 -24.16 7.93 -13.68
C GLY A 422 -23.05 7.75 -14.67
N THR A 423 -23.36 7.73 -15.95
CA THR A 423 -22.40 7.35 -16.98
C THR A 423 -21.55 8.50 -17.48
N SER A 424 -20.37 8.15 -18.03
CA SER A 424 -19.45 9.02 -18.71
C SER A 424 -20.04 9.79 -19.92
N SER A 425 -21.32 9.59 -20.23
CA SER A 425 -22.01 10.25 -21.35
C SER A 425 -22.65 11.59 -20.97
N ASP A 426 -22.54 12.04 -19.71
CA ASP A 426 -23.06 13.32 -19.25
C ASP A 426 -22.23 14.54 -19.68
N GLY A 427 -21.11 14.33 -20.36
CA GLY A 427 -20.17 15.38 -20.76
C GLY A 427 -19.38 15.97 -19.60
N GLY A 428 -19.51 15.43 -18.39
CA GLY A 428 -18.82 15.88 -17.20
C GLY A 428 -17.34 15.53 -17.21
N GLN A 429 -16.54 16.28 -16.47
CA GLN A 429 -15.13 16.00 -16.21
C GLN A 429 -15.01 15.08 -14.98
N THR A 430 -15.56 13.88 -15.05
CA THR A 430 -15.53 12.92 -13.94
C THR A 430 -14.61 11.75 -14.29
N TYR A 431 -13.77 11.36 -13.35
CA TYR A 431 -13.00 10.13 -13.45
C TYR A 431 -13.84 8.97 -12.94
N TYR A 432 -13.82 7.85 -13.66
CA TYR A 432 -14.45 6.60 -13.26
C TYR A 432 -13.38 5.50 -13.23
N ALA A 433 -13.26 4.83 -12.09
CA ALA A 433 -12.51 3.58 -12.00
C ALA A 433 -13.46 2.43 -12.31
N SER A 434 -13.13 1.64 -13.33
CA SER A 434 -13.96 0.49 -13.71
C SER A 434 -14.10 -0.51 -12.57
N ASN A 435 -15.31 -1.07 -12.41
CA ASN A 435 -15.45 -2.26 -11.57
C ASN A 435 -14.65 -3.44 -12.15
N PRO A 436 -14.25 -4.42 -11.33
CA PRO A 436 -13.82 -5.72 -11.82
C PRO A 436 -14.85 -6.35 -12.76
N GLN A 437 -14.40 -7.21 -13.66
CA GLN A 437 -15.32 -7.88 -14.59
C GLN A 437 -16.42 -8.62 -13.83
N TYR A 438 -17.65 -8.45 -14.33
CA TYR A 438 -18.82 -9.13 -13.79
C TYR A 438 -18.78 -10.61 -14.14
N GLY A 439 -19.00 -11.48 -13.15
CA GLY A 439 -19.01 -12.92 -13.32
C GLY A 439 -17.83 -13.64 -12.66
N ALA A 440 -17.66 -14.92 -12.99
CA ALA A 440 -16.53 -15.70 -12.50
C ALA A 440 -15.30 -15.48 -13.38
N ASN A 441 -14.25 -14.94 -12.78
CA ASN A 441 -12.96 -14.79 -13.43
C ASN A 441 -12.20 -16.11 -13.31
N ILE A 442 -11.70 -16.61 -14.43
CA ILE A 442 -10.94 -17.86 -14.48
C ILE A 442 -9.51 -17.53 -14.86
N THR A 443 -8.61 -17.74 -13.93
CA THR A 443 -7.18 -17.57 -14.14
C THR A 443 -6.55 -18.88 -14.58
N TYR A 444 -5.64 -18.81 -15.55
CA TYR A 444 -4.93 -19.98 -16.05
C TYR A 444 -3.47 -19.63 -16.35
N TYR A 445 -2.64 -20.64 -16.36
CA TYR A 445 -1.25 -20.60 -16.79
C TYR A 445 -1.07 -21.47 -18.04
N VAL A 446 -0.29 -20.98 -18.99
CA VAL A 446 0.15 -21.74 -20.17
C VAL A 446 1.65 -21.56 -20.30
N LYS A 447 2.40 -22.67 -20.28
CA LYS A 447 3.86 -22.67 -20.29
C LYS A 447 4.43 -22.09 -21.57
N ASP A 448 3.98 -22.60 -22.71
CA ASP A 448 4.46 -22.22 -24.03
C ASP A 448 3.29 -21.71 -24.89
N ALA A 449 3.01 -20.41 -24.83
CA ALA A 449 2.07 -19.79 -25.74
C ALA A 449 2.70 -19.68 -27.13
N PRO A 450 2.14 -20.35 -28.17
CA PRO A 450 2.72 -20.30 -29.50
C PRO A 450 2.72 -18.83 -30.01
N GLU A 451 3.90 -18.32 -30.36
CA GLU A 451 4.02 -16.99 -30.95
C GLU A 451 3.52 -17.00 -32.41
N SER A 452 2.66 -16.02 -32.77
CA SER A 452 2.22 -15.82 -34.16
C SER A 452 3.38 -15.44 -35.05
N MET A 453 3.28 -15.71 -36.36
CA MET A 453 4.26 -15.30 -37.37
C MET A 453 4.51 -13.78 -37.31
N LYS A 454 3.44 -12.99 -37.16
CA LYS A 454 3.51 -11.52 -36.99
C LYS A 454 4.28 -11.10 -35.76
N SER A 455 4.09 -11.81 -34.63
CA SER A 455 4.81 -11.53 -33.38
C SER A 455 6.30 -11.82 -33.52
N LYS A 456 6.65 -12.98 -34.09
CA LYS A 456 8.04 -13.38 -34.39
C LYS A 456 8.75 -12.36 -35.29
N ARG A 457 8.10 -11.93 -36.37
CA ARG A 457 8.64 -10.90 -37.27
C ARG A 457 8.88 -9.58 -36.53
N LYS A 458 7.88 -9.05 -35.82
CA LYS A 458 8.02 -7.81 -35.05
C LYS A 458 9.13 -7.88 -33.99
N LYS A 459 9.31 -9.03 -33.34
CA LYS A 459 10.39 -9.25 -32.36
C LYS A 459 11.77 -9.21 -33.04
N SER A 460 11.88 -9.88 -34.19
CA SER A 460 13.09 -9.85 -35.02
C SER A 460 13.41 -8.44 -35.55
N GLU A 461 12.42 -7.68 -35.97
CA GLU A 461 12.57 -6.29 -36.42
C GLU A 461 13.05 -5.39 -35.29
N ARG A 462 12.44 -5.48 -34.09
CA ARG A 462 12.87 -4.71 -32.91
C ARG A 462 14.29 -5.03 -32.45
N ALA A 463 14.74 -6.26 -32.64
CA ALA A 463 16.10 -6.68 -32.28
C ALA A 463 17.19 -6.04 -33.18
N LYS A 464 16.82 -5.55 -34.38
CA LYS A 464 17.76 -4.93 -35.33
C LYS A 464 18.09 -3.47 -34.98
N LYS A 465 17.38 -2.86 -34.00
CA LYS A 465 17.56 -1.47 -33.56
C LYS A 465 17.63 -0.48 -34.74
N ASP A 466 18.81 0.08 -34.99
CA ASP A 466 19.07 1.12 -35.99
C ASP A 466 19.44 0.57 -37.38
N ALA A 467 19.39 -0.74 -37.60
CA ALA A 467 19.66 -1.34 -38.91
C ALA A 467 18.41 -1.32 -39.79
N ASP A 468 18.64 -1.35 -41.13
CA ASP A 468 17.55 -1.43 -42.10
C ASP A 468 16.68 -2.67 -41.85
N ILE A 469 15.37 -2.47 -41.89
CA ILE A 469 14.38 -3.52 -41.77
C ILE A 469 13.88 -3.83 -43.19
N PRO A 470 14.34 -4.92 -43.82
CA PRO A 470 13.92 -5.26 -45.16
C PRO A 470 12.43 -5.62 -45.20
N PHE A 471 11.78 -5.23 -46.28
CA PHE A 471 10.41 -5.63 -46.55
C PHE A 471 10.30 -7.16 -46.60
N PRO A 472 9.40 -7.79 -45.84
CA PRO A 472 9.34 -9.27 -45.73
C PRO A 472 8.79 -9.97 -46.97
N GLY A 473 8.25 -9.24 -47.92
CA GLY A 473 7.58 -9.78 -49.10
C GLY A 473 6.07 -10.00 -48.89
N TRP A 474 5.31 -9.85 -49.95
CA TRP A 474 3.84 -10.02 -49.91
C TRP A 474 3.44 -11.45 -49.51
N ASP A 475 4.11 -12.48 -50.04
CA ASP A 475 3.84 -13.89 -49.70
C ASP A 475 3.99 -14.18 -48.20
N ALA A 476 4.95 -13.52 -47.55
CA ALA A 476 5.15 -13.67 -46.09
C ALA A 476 4.03 -12.99 -45.31
N LEU A 477 3.61 -11.80 -45.75
CA LEU A 477 2.51 -11.06 -45.11
C LEU A 477 1.17 -11.76 -45.36
N ASP A 478 0.95 -12.38 -46.52
CA ASP A 478 -0.27 -13.14 -46.80
C ASP A 478 -0.34 -14.40 -45.92
N LYS A 479 0.79 -15.08 -45.66
CA LYS A 479 0.86 -16.20 -44.71
C LYS A 479 0.58 -15.73 -43.29
N GLU A 480 1.12 -14.59 -42.89
CA GLU A 480 0.80 -13.99 -41.56
C GLU A 480 -0.69 -13.69 -41.43
N ASN A 481 -1.31 -13.13 -42.48
CA ASN A 481 -2.73 -12.78 -42.48
C ASN A 481 -3.64 -14.02 -42.53
N ALA A 482 -3.18 -15.10 -43.15
CA ALA A 482 -3.89 -16.39 -43.22
C ALA A 482 -3.66 -17.28 -41.98
N GLU A 483 -2.71 -16.89 -41.10
CA GLU A 483 -2.42 -17.68 -39.87
C GLU A 483 -3.66 -17.74 -39.00
N GLN A 484 -4.06 -18.95 -38.62
CA GLN A 484 -5.11 -19.12 -37.62
C GLN A 484 -4.61 -18.61 -36.26
N LYS A 485 -5.39 -17.75 -35.61
CA LYS A 485 -5.06 -17.23 -34.29
C LYS A 485 -4.98 -18.39 -33.30
N ASN A 486 -3.86 -18.49 -32.60
CA ASN A 486 -3.76 -19.38 -31.46
C ASN A 486 -4.81 -19.00 -30.42
N GLN A 487 -5.60 -19.96 -30.00
CA GLN A 487 -6.68 -19.76 -29.01
C GLN A 487 -6.51 -20.71 -27.85
N VAL A 488 -6.67 -20.19 -26.64
CA VAL A 488 -6.90 -20.99 -25.46
C VAL A 488 -8.42 -21.12 -25.32
N ILE A 489 -8.93 -22.34 -25.31
CA ILE A 489 -10.36 -22.61 -25.19
C ILE A 489 -10.62 -23.23 -23.82
N LEU A 490 -11.38 -22.54 -22.98
CA LEU A 490 -11.89 -23.10 -21.72
C LEU A 490 -13.14 -23.91 -22.03
N VAL A 491 -13.09 -25.21 -21.68
CA VAL A 491 -14.21 -26.12 -21.85
C VAL A 491 -14.90 -26.35 -20.50
N VAL A 492 -16.13 -25.84 -20.38
CA VAL A 492 -16.97 -26.06 -19.20
C VAL A 492 -17.75 -27.35 -19.36
N LYS A 493 -17.63 -28.26 -18.39
CA LYS A 493 -18.32 -29.56 -18.37
C LYS A 493 -19.24 -29.65 -17.14
N ASN A 494 -20.35 -30.35 -17.28
CA ASN A 494 -21.19 -30.72 -16.14
C ASN A 494 -20.58 -31.88 -15.35
N LYS A 495 -21.21 -32.27 -14.23
CA LYS A 495 -20.77 -33.39 -13.39
C LYS A 495 -20.72 -34.75 -14.14
N ALA A 496 -21.49 -34.89 -15.22
CA ALA A 496 -21.48 -36.10 -16.09
C ALA A 496 -20.39 -36.07 -17.18
N GLY A 497 -19.53 -35.04 -17.21
CA GLY A 497 -18.48 -34.87 -18.20
C GLY A 497 -18.94 -34.28 -19.54
N GLN A 498 -20.21 -33.94 -19.70
CA GLN A 498 -20.75 -33.38 -20.92
C GLN A 498 -20.38 -31.90 -21.05
N ILE A 499 -19.99 -31.49 -22.25
CA ILE A 499 -19.64 -30.07 -22.54
C ILE A 499 -20.88 -29.21 -22.45
N VAL A 500 -20.86 -28.24 -21.59
CA VAL A 500 -21.94 -27.24 -21.42
C VAL A 500 -21.63 -25.95 -22.16
N SER A 501 -20.37 -25.53 -22.17
CA SER A 501 -19.93 -24.30 -22.83
C SER A 501 -18.46 -24.40 -23.26
N LYS A 502 -18.10 -23.61 -24.28
CA LYS A 502 -16.72 -23.34 -24.70
C LYS A 502 -16.53 -21.84 -24.72
N ILE A 503 -15.52 -21.36 -23.98
CA ILE A 503 -15.16 -19.95 -23.87
C ILE A 503 -13.80 -19.77 -24.55
N PRO A 504 -13.71 -19.02 -25.67
CA PRO A 504 -12.46 -18.78 -26.38
C PRO A 504 -11.57 -17.76 -25.68
#